data_b7eabed3fc1233a58c71cd767d2c3398
#
_entry.id   b7eabed3fc1233a58c71cd767d2c3398
#
_cell.length_a   1.000
_cell.length_b   1.000
_cell.length_c   1.000
_cell.angle_alpha   90.00
_cell.angle_beta   90.00
_cell.angle_gamma   90.00
#
_symmetry.space_group_name_H-M   'P 1'
#
loop_
_entity.id
_entity.type
_entity.pdbx_description
1 polymer ?
#
loop_
_entity_poly.entity_id
_entity_poly.type
_entity_poly.pdbx_seq_one_letter_code
_entity_poly.pdbx_strand_id
1 'polypeptide(L)'
;MQSHAQGRLGHALLLSGPASMGKRQVAEAIAQRLLCSSPRSDGFACGACRSCQLFPAQQVGLAVTQAHPDLQRIGLEPNEKGDKLRTEISVDQVRRLGQWFSLTPQLGGAQVALIDPADLMNSSSANALLKTLEEPASNRFLLLVTSRPGRLPATIRSRCQKLEFRLPSNDESLEFLAAEGLRGPEALAALSAARGNPGQAAAWMRDGILQLRGEVIDSLNAVGSGRTGPVETAQRWLADENAELRLRFAAELAVEGAASAFQRPLAGRSVLTVPGDFSSISKWFDSMNRTREQLKAPLRNDLVLAGLLREWRTMFETGR
;
A
#
# COMPACT_ATOMS: atom_id res chain seq x y z
N MET A 1 -4.79 11.17 -20.39
CA MET A 1 -6.01 11.16 -21.22
C MET A 1 -5.74 11.56 -22.69
N GLN A 2 -4.92 12.58 -22.94
CA GLN A 2 -4.51 12.98 -24.31
C GLN A 2 -3.82 11.85 -25.11
N SER A 3 -3.03 10.99 -24.46
CA SER A 3 -2.35 9.87 -25.11
C SER A 3 -3.28 8.84 -25.73
N HIS A 4 -4.46 8.62 -25.15
CA HIS A 4 -5.47 7.72 -25.73
C HIS A 4 -6.09 8.32 -27.01
N ALA A 5 -6.46 9.61 -26.97
CA ALA A 5 -7.01 10.32 -28.12
C ALA A 5 -6.02 10.40 -29.29
N GLN A 6 -4.72 10.30 -29.01
CA GLN A 6 -3.63 10.33 -30.00
C GLN A 6 -3.13 8.93 -30.39
N GLY A 7 -3.81 7.84 -29.96
CA GLY A 7 -3.41 6.46 -30.26
C GLY A 7 -2.08 6.03 -29.60
N ARG A 8 -1.58 6.78 -28.60
CA ARG A 8 -0.30 6.53 -27.93
C ARG A 8 -0.41 5.81 -26.59
N LEU A 9 -1.62 5.45 -26.17
CA LEU A 9 -1.80 4.67 -24.95
C LEU A 9 -1.45 3.21 -25.22
N GLY A 10 -0.48 2.68 -24.51
CA GLY A 10 -0.12 1.27 -24.56
C GLY A 10 -1.29 0.38 -24.08
N HIS A 11 -1.37 -0.84 -24.59
CA HIS A 11 -2.36 -1.83 -24.18
C HIS A 11 -2.19 -2.26 -22.71
N ALA A 12 -1.00 -2.10 -22.11
CA ALA A 12 -0.71 -2.42 -20.73
C ALA A 12 -0.07 -1.22 -20.01
N LEU A 13 -0.67 -0.80 -18.89
CA LEU A 13 -0.15 0.26 -18.03
C LEU A 13 0.24 -0.32 -16.66
N LEU A 14 1.41 0.09 -16.18
CA LEU A 14 1.88 -0.22 -14.83
C LEU A 14 1.89 1.05 -13.98
N LEU A 15 0.88 1.18 -13.10
CA LEU A 15 0.79 2.26 -12.12
C LEU A 15 1.57 1.85 -10.87
N SER A 16 2.73 2.44 -10.67
CA SER A 16 3.65 2.07 -9.59
C SER A 16 4.01 3.27 -8.71
N GLY A 17 4.36 3.01 -7.46
CA GLY A 17 4.75 4.05 -6.49
C GLY A 17 4.26 3.75 -5.08
N PRO A 18 4.51 4.62 -4.09
CA PRO A 18 4.15 4.38 -2.69
C PRO A 18 2.67 4.03 -2.50
N ALA A 19 2.34 3.26 -1.46
CA ALA A 19 0.95 2.96 -1.10
C ALA A 19 0.17 4.25 -0.83
N SER A 20 -1.16 4.20 -0.86
CA SER A 20 -2.05 5.33 -0.52
C SER A 20 -1.88 6.61 -1.36
N MET A 21 -1.25 6.52 -2.55
CA MET A 21 -1.02 7.64 -3.48
C MET A 21 -2.11 7.77 -4.56
N GLY A 22 -3.27 7.18 -4.37
CA GLY A 22 -4.36 7.31 -5.35
C GLY A 22 -4.17 6.50 -6.64
N LYS A 23 -3.21 5.56 -6.72
CA LYS A 23 -2.95 4.76 -7.93
C LYS A 23 -4.19 4.01 -8.42
N ARG A 24 -4.93 3.40 -7.49
CA ARG A 24 -6.16 2.68 -7.80
C ARG A 24 -7.23 3.61 -8.34
N GLN A 25 -7.42 4.77 -7.74
CA GLN A 25 -8.39 5.77 -8.20
C GLN A 25 -8.08 6.25 -9.62
N VAL A 26 -6.80 6.48 -9.92
CA VAL A 26 -6.35 6.84 -11.27
C VAL A 26 -6.56 5.69 -12.26
N ALA A 27 -6.24 4.44 -11.88
CA ALA A 27 -6.49 3.27 -12.71
C ALA A 27 -7.99 3.07 -13.00
N GLU A 28 -8.85 3.23 -12.00
CA GLU A 28 -10.32 3.19 -12.16
C GLU A 28 -10.81 4.31 -13.09
N ALA A 29 -10.30 5.53 -12.96
CA ALA A 29 -10.66 6.64 -13.85
C ALA A 29 -10.21 6.40 -15.29
N ILE A 30 -9.03 5.80 -15.50
CA ILE A 30 -8.55 5.38 -16.83
C ILE A 30 -9.48 4.29 -17.39
N ALA A 31 -9.80 3.26 -16.61
CA ALA A 31 -10.69 2.19 -17.01
C ALA A 31 -12.08 2.72 -17.42
N GLN A 32 -12.67 3.58 -16.58
CA GLN A 32 -13.97 4.20 -16.87
C GLN A 32 -13.95 5.02 -18.15
N ARG A 33 -12.86 5.75 -18.39
CA ARG A 33 -12.69 6.53 -19.61
C ARG A 33 -12.57 5.66 -20.86
N LEU A 34 -11.83 4.55 -20.78
CA LEU A 34 -11.66 3.61 -21.90
C LEU A 34 -12.97 2.92 -22.27
N LEU A 35 -13.82 2.65 -21.29
CA LEU A 35 -15.12 2.01 -21.47
C LEU A 35 -16.25 3.00 -21.83
N CYS A 36 -16.03 4.30 -21.61
CA CYS A 36 -17.04 5.33 -21.84
C CYS A 36 -17.34 5.51 -23.33
N SER A 37 -18.60 5.34 -23.73
CA SER A 37 -19.05 5.53 -25.13
C SER A 37 -19.12 7.00 -25.58
N SER A 38 -19.21 7.93 -24.64
CA SER A 38 -19.38 9.37 -24.91
C SER A 38 -18.52 10.21 -23.98
N PRO A 39 -17.18 10.17 -24.13
CA PRO A 39 -16.28 10.91 -23.25
C PRO A 39 -16.46 12.42 -23.41
N ARG A 40 -16.22 13.14 -22.30
CA ARG A 40 -16.28 14.60 -22.25
C ARG A 40 -15.10 15.23 -23.01
N SER A 41 -15.25 16.49 -23.38
CA SER A 41 -14.19 17.27 -24.06
C SER A 41 -12.92 17.45 -23.21
N ASP A 42 -13.04 17.41 -21.88
CA ASP A 42 -11.90 17.45 -20.94
C ASP A 42 -11.14 16.11 -20.85
N GLY A 43 -11.58 15.10 -21.60
CA GLY A 43 -10.94 13.79 -21.66
C GLY A 43 -11.35 12.81 -20.56
N PHE A 44 -12.31 13.15 -19.70
CA PHE A 44 -12.84 12.24 -18.68
C PHE A 44 -14.08 11.46 -19.18
N ALA A 45 -14.46 10.43 -18.44
CA ALA A 45 -15.70 9.71 -18.68
C ALA A 45 -16.91 10.62 -18.44
N CYS A 46 -18.01 10.40 -19.20
CA CYS A 46 -19.19 11.26 -19.10
C CYS A 46 -20.02 11.06 -17.82
N GLY A 47 -19.87 9.92 -17.15
CA GLY A 47 -20.64 9.54 -15.97
C GLY A 47 -22.09 9.13 -16.22
N ALA A 48 -22.65 9.38 -17.42
CA ALA A 48 -24.09 9.23 -17.71
C ALA A 48 -24.42 8.10 -18.69
N CYS A 49 -23.50 7.67 -19.57
CA CYS A 49 -23.78 6.59 -20.52
C CYS A 49 -23.93 5.24 -19.81
N ARG A 50 -24.55 4.27 -20.49
CA ARG A 50 -24.79 2.93 -19.94
C ARG A 50 -23.53 2.29 -19.36
N SER A 51 -22.40 2.39 -20.05
CA SER A 51 -21.12 1.90 -19.56
C SER A 51 -20.71 2.58 -18.24
N CYS A 52 -20.80 3.91 -18.15
CA CYS A 52 -20.49 4.63 -16.92
C CYS A 52 -21.42 4.27 -15.75
N GLN A 53 -22.71 4.01 -16.01
CA GLN A 53 -23.66 3.61 -14.98
C GLN A 53 -23.40 2.19 -14.44
N LEU A 54 -22.89 1.30 -15.29
CA LEU A 54 -22.51 -0.05 -14.88
C LEU A 54 -21.10 -0.13 -14.23
N PHE A 55 -20.34 0.95 -14.29
CA PHE A 55 -18.94 0.95 -13.84
C PHE A 55 -18.74 0.71 -12.35
N PRO A 56 -19.57 1.24 -11.41
CA PRO A 56 -19.37 1.05 -10.00
C PRO A 56 -19.38 -0.43 -9.60
N ALA A 57 -18.39 -0.84 -8.81
CA ALA A 57 -18.38 -2.17 -8.19
C ALA A 57 -19.19 -2.15 -6.89
N GLN A 58 -19.88 -3.23 -6.58
CA GLN A 58 -20.56 -3.42 -5.31
C GLN A 58 -19.76 -4.40 -4.45
N GLN A 59 -19.55 -4.05 -3.20
CA GLN A 59 -18.94 -4.95 -2.24
C GLN A 59 -20.02 -5.74 -1.52
N VAL A 60 -19.91 -7.06 -1.56
CA VAL A 60 -20.79 -7.99 -0.85
C VAL A 60 -19.90 -8.88 0.03
N GLY A 61 -19.84 -8.56 1.32
CA GLY A 61 -18.89 -9.20 2.23
C GLY A 61 -17.44 -8.97 1.79
N LEU A 62 -16.67 -10.05 1.60
CA LEU A 62 -15.30 -10.01 1.09
C LEU A 62 -15.22 -10.03 -0.44
N ALA A 63 -16.32 -10.26 -1.14
CA ALA A 63 -16.38 -10.33 -2.58
C ALA A 63 -16.69 -8.96 -3.21
N VAL A 64 -16.10 -8.71 -4.38
CA VAL A 64 -16.41 -7.53 -5.21
C VAL A 64 -17.20 -8.01 -6.41
N THR A 65 -18.47 -7.59 -6.50
CA THR A 65 -19.32 -7.87 -7.66
C THR A 65 -19.15 -6.78 -8.70
N GLN A 66 -19.13 -7.19 -9.98
CA GLN A 66 -18.94 -6.31 -11.11
C GLN A 66 -20.20 -6.33 -11.97
N ALA A 67 -20.76 -5.16 -12.25
CA ALA A 67 -21.92 -5.04 -13.10
C ALA A 67 -21.53 -4.79 -14.58
N HIS A 68 -20.33 -4.24 -14.84
CA HIS A 68 -19.87 -3.92 -16.19
C HIS A 68 -19.29 -5.17 -16.88
N PRO A 69 -19.88 -5.64 -18.00
CA PRO A 69 -19.46 -6.88 -18.65
C PRO A 69 -18.05 -6.82 -19.27
N ASP A 70 -17.60 -5.62 -19.69
CA ASP A 70 -16.32 -5.39 -20.34
C ASP A 70 -15.25 -4.83 -19.39
N LEU A 71 -15.45 -5.00 -18.08
CA LEU A 71 -14.48 -4.67 -17.04
C LEU A 71 -14.24 -5.88 -16.15
N GLN A 72 -12.98 -6.20 -15.88
CA GLN A 72 -12.63 -7.15 -14.83
C GLN A 72 -11.68 -6.51 -13.81
N ARG A 73 -12.02 -6.64 -12.53
CA ARG A 73 -11.16 -6.29 -11.40
C ARG A 73 -10.64 -7.57 -10.78
N ILE A 74 -9.32 -7.74 -10.79
CA ILE A 74 -8.63 -8.91 -10.25
C ILE A 74 -7.85 -8.47 -9.03
N GLY A 75 -8.12 -9.10 -7.92
CA GLY A 75 -7.46 -8.89 -6.65
C GLY A 75 -7.43 -10.17 -5.84
N LEU A 76 -7.26 -10.04 -4.52
CA LEU A 76 -7.34 -11.18 -3.63
C LEU A 76 -8.78 -11.66 -3.54
N GLU A 77 -9.02 -12.92 -3.87
CA GLU A 77 -10.31 -13.59 -3.72
C GLU A 77 -10.47 -14.16 -2.30
N PRO A 78 -11.70 -14.31 -1.80
CA PRO A 78 -11.96 -15.09 -0.60
C PRO A 78 -11.42 -16.52 -0.72
N ASN A 79 -10.98 -17.08 0.40
CA ASN A 79 -10.63 -18.50 0.48
C ASN A 79 -11.89 -19.37 0.30
N GLU A 80 -11.72 -20.71 0.27
CA GLU A 80 -12.82 -21.66 0.07
C GLU A 80 -13.90 -21.58 1.15
N LYS A 81 -13.55 -21.11 2.37
CA LYS A 81 -14.50 -20.94 3.47
C LYS A 81 -15.21 -19.58 3.43
N GLY A 82 -14.71 -18.63 2.63
CA GLY A 82 -15.25 -17.27 2.53
C GLY A 82 -14.98 -16.36 3.73
N ASP A 83 -14.19 -16.80 4.71
CA ASP A 83 -13.91 -16.09 5.96
C ASP A 83 -12.67 -15.18 5.89
N LYS A 84 -11.76 -15.43 4.94
CA LYS A 84 -10.52 -14.65 4.76
C LYS A 84 -10.20 -14.47 3.28
N LEU A 85 -9.49 -13.39 2.98
CA LEU A 85 -8.90 -13.23 1.66
C LEU A 85 -7.65 -14.13 1.52
N ARG A 86 -7.46 -14.67 0.32
CA ARG A 86 -6.20 -15.34 -0.06
C ARG A 86 -5.04 -14.35 0.03
N THR A 87 -3.81 -14.86 0.13
CA THR A 87 -2.60 -14.03 0.27
C THR A 87 -1.97 -13.68 -1.06
N GLU A 88 -2.44 -14.31 -2.15
CA GLU A 88 -1.89 -14.11 -3.50
C GLU A 88 -2.99 -14.22 -4.58
N ILE A 89 -2.70 -13.64 -5.74
CA ILE A 89 -3.50 -13.78 -6.96
C ILE A 89 -3.07 -15.06 -7.68
N SER A 90 -4.01 -15.97 -7.86
CA SER A 90 -3.73 -17.30 -8.40
C SER A 90 -3.58 -17.32 -9.93
N VAL A 91 -2.95 -18.37 -10.43
CA VAL A 91 -2.82 -18.61 -11.88
C VAL A 91 -4.18 -18.78 -12.57
N ASP A 92 -5.16 -19.35 -11.89
CA ASP A 92 -6.49 -19.57 -12.45
C ASP A 92 -7.26 -18.26 -12.66
N GLN A 93 -7.09 -17.28 -11.78
CA GLN A 93 -7.65 -15.93 -12.01
C GLN A 93 -7.08 -15.31 -13.29
N VAL A 94 -5.78 -15.43 -13.52
CA VAL A 94 -5.12 -14.88 -14.72
C VAL A 94 -5.47 -15.68 -15.97
N ARG A 95 -5.63 -17.01 -15.88
CA ARG A 95 -6.11 -17.83 -17.00
C ARG A 95 -7.54 -17.48 -17.39
N ARG A 96 -8.45 -17.30 -16.42
CA ARG A 96 -9.83 -16.81 -16.66
C ARG A 96 -9.82 -15.44 -17.36
N LEU A 97 -8.92 -14.54 -16.96
CA LEU A 97 -8.74 -13.25 -17.63
C LEU A 97 -8.35 -13.44 -19.12
N GLY A 98 -7.37 -14.31 -19.41
CA GLY A 98 -6.96 -14.59 -20.80
C GLY A 98 -8.11 -15.13 -21.67
N GLN A 99 -8.91 -16.03 -21.10
CA GLN A 99 -10.12 -16.54 -21.77
C GLN A 99 -11.16 -15.43 -22.00
N TRP A 100 -11.40 -14.58 -21.01
CA TRP A 100 -12.34 -13.48 -21.13
C TRP A 100 -11.88 -12.43 -22.16
N PHE A 101 -10.60 -12.14 -22.29
CA PHE A 101 -10.07 -11.26 -23.32
C PHE A 101 -10.20 -11.82 -24.75
N SER A 102 -10.40 -13.13 -24.94
CA SER A 102 -10.68 -13.73 -26.24
C SER A 102 -12.13 -13.53 -26.70
N LEU A 103 -13.04 -13.14 -25.79
CA LEU A 103 -14.43 -12.87 -26.12
C LEU A 103 -14.60 -11.47 -26.74
N THR A 104 -15.68 -11.28 -27.49
CA THR A 104 -16.06 -9.96 -28.02
C THR A 104 -16.60 -9.06 -26.90
N PRO A 105 -16.24 -7.76 -26.85
CA PRO A 105 -16.82 -6.81 -25.90
C PRO A 105 -18.35 -6.75 -26.05
N GLN A 106 -19.06 -6.81 -24.93
CA GLN A 106 -20.52 -6.84 -24.97
C GLN A 106 -21.14 -5.47 -25.25
N LEU A 107 -20.46 -4.38 -24.90
CA LEU A 107 -20.90 -3.02 -25.19
C LEU A 107 -20.20 -2.38 -26.41
N GLY A 108 -19.50 -3.21 -27.21
CA GLY A 108 -18.96 -2.81 -28.51
C GLY A 108 -17.73 -1.91 -28.50
N GLY A 109 -17.13 -1.67 -27.34
CA GLY A 109 -15.96 -0.81 -27.17
C GLY A 109 -14.68 -1.58 -26.81
N ALA A 110 -14.04 -1.14 -25.75
CA ALA A 110 -12.86 -1.78 -25.17
C ALA A 110 -13.25 -2.85 -24.13
N GLN A 111 -12.33 -3.75 -23.84
CA GLN A 111 -12.32 -4.52 -22.60
C GLN A 111 -11.14 -4.06 -21.75
N VAL A 112 -11.38 -3.91 -20.45
CA VAL A 112 -10.36 -3.43 -19.49
C VAL A 112 -10.25 -4.41 -18.34
N ALA A 113 -9.03 -4.81 -18.02
CA ALA A 113 -8.73 -5.56 -16.80
C ALA A 113 -7.87 -4.70 -15.87
N LEU A 114 -8.24 -4.64 -14.60
CA LEU A 114 -7.52 -3.99 -13.54
C LEU A 114 -7.01 -5.05 -12.57
N ILE A 115 -5.70 -5.17 -12.40
CA ILE A 115 -5.07 -6.08 -11.41
C ILE A 115 -4.50 -5.24 -10.26
N ASP A 116 -5.08 -5.36 -9.07
CA ASP A 116 -4.69 -4.59 -7.87
C ASP A 116 -4.86 -5.42 -6.59
N PRO A 117 -3.78 -5.69 -5.84
CA PRO A 117 -2.39 -5.31 -6.10
C PRO A 117 -1.65 -6.33 -6.98
N ALA A 118 -1.04 -5.88 -8.06
CA ALA A 118 -0.35 -6.74 -9.03
C ALA A 118 0.89 -7.46 -8.45
N ASP A 119 1.53 -6.89 -7.44
CA ASP A 119 2.69 -7.49 -6.76
C ASP A 119 2.34 -8.69 -5.86
N LEU A 120 1.06 -9.05 -5.76
CA LEU A 120 0.60 -10.27 -5.10
C LEU A 120 0.29 -11.41 -6.09
N MET A 121 0.61 -11.25 -7.37
CA MET A 121 0.66 -12.39 -8.30
C MET A 121 1.82 -13.31 -7.91
N ASN A 122 1.55 -14.63 -7.83
CA ASN A 122 2.63 -15.61 -7.71
C ASN A 122 3.35 -15.80 -9.07
N SER A 123 4.48 -16.52 -9.07
CA SER A 123 5.29 -16.72 -10.27
C SER A 123 4.51 -17.34 -11.42
N SER A 124 3.61 -18.29 -11.14
CA SER A 124 2.79 -18.96 -12.14
C SER A 124 1.75 -18.04 -12.76
N SER A 125 1.07 -17.19 -11.94
CA SER A 125 0.12 -16.20 -12.43
C SER A 125 0.81 -15.11 -13.24
N ALA A 126 1.99 -14.64 -12.78
CA ALA A 126 2.79 -13.67 -13.51
C ALA A 126 3.23 -14.20 -14.89
N ASN A 127 3.66 -15.46 -14.98
CA ASN A 127 4.03 -16.08 -16.23
C ASN A 127 2.83 -16.29 -17.17
N ALA A 128 1.66 -16.66 -16.64
CA ALA A 128 0.44 -16.79 -17.44
C ALA A 128 0.01 -15.45 -18.07
N LEU A 129 0.30 -14.32 -17.42
CA LEU A 129 -0.03 -12.99 -17.93
C LEU A 129 0.84 -12.57 -19.13
N LEU A 130 2.05 -13.14 -19.27
CA LEU A 130 2.99 -12.76 -20.34
C LEU A 130 2.40 -12.95 -21.72
N LYS A 131 1.62 -14.01 -21.96
CA LYS A 131 0.95 -14.23 -23.26
C LYS A 131 0.04 -13.07 -23.64
N THR A 132 -0.75 -12.57 -22.69
CA THR A 132 -1.65 -11.42 -22.90
C THR A 132 -0.88 -10.12 -23.16
N LEU A 133 0.31 -9.98 -22.54
CA LEU A 133 1.17 -8.81 -22.73
C LEU A 133 1.94 -8.83 -24.06
N GLU A 134 2.26 -10.00 -24.58
CA GLU A 134 3.01 -10.16 -25.84
C GLU A 134 2.13 -10.10 -27.08
N GLU A 135 0.91 -10.65 -26.98
CA GLU A 135 -0.04 -10.74 -28.08
C GLU A 135 -1.37 -10.05 -27.70
N PRO A 136 -1.37 -8.70 -27.55
CA PRO A 136 -2.57 -8.00 -27.17
C PRO A 136 -3.59 -7.99 -28.31
N ALA A 137 -4.81 -8.43 -28.03
CA ALA A 137 -5.91 -8.25 -28.97
C ALA A 137 -6.32 -6.77 -29.02
N SER A 138 -6.87 -6.34 -30.14
CA SER A 138 -7.30 -4.95 -30.34
C SER A 138 -8.32 -4.49 -29.28
N ASN A 139 -8.18 -3.26 -28.81
CA ASN A 139 -9.05 -2.66 -27.78
C ASN A 139 -9.10 -3.46 -26.46
N ARG A 140 -8.02 -4.14 -26.10
CA ARG A 140 -7.84 -4.78 -24.80
C ARG A 140 -6.81 -4.00 -24.00
N PHE A 141 -7.18 -3.61 -22.78
CA PHE A 141 -6.32 -2.81 -21.90
C PHE A 141 -6.14 -3.52 -20.58
N LEU A 142 -4.87 -3.56 -20.13
CA LEU A 142 -4.47 -4.15 -18.88
C LEU A 142 -3.88 -3.06 -17.98
N LEU A 143 -4.47 -2.85 -16.81
CA LEU A 143 -4.02 -1.89 -15.81
C LEU A 143 -3.48 -2.63 -14.61
N LEU A 144 -2.18 -2.53 -14.36
CA LEU A 144 -1.50 -3.14 -13.22
C LEU A 144 -1.22 -2.07 -12.17
N VAL A 145 -1.68 -2.28 -10.94
CA VAL A 145 -1.43 -1.37 -9.81
C VAL A 145 -0.52 -2.05 -8.82
N THR A 146 0.59 -1.42 -8.44
CA THR A 146 1.52 -1.97 -7.46
C THR A 146 2.16 -0.90 -6.58
N SER A 147 2.40 -1.25 -5.32
CA SER A 147 3.23 -0.45 -4.41
C SER A 147 4.65 -1.02 -4.26
N ARG A 148 4.91 -2.20 -4.81
CA ARG A 148 6.20 -2.90 -4.73
C ARG A 148 6.62 -3.41 -6.10
N PRO A 149 6.96 -2.50 -7.04
CA PRO A 149 7.27 -2.88 -8.43
C PRO A 149 8.44 -3.86 -8.54
N GLY A 150 9.35 -3.87 -7.56
CA GLY A 150 10.45 -4.85 -7.50
C GLY A 150 10.00 -6.31 -7.32
N ARG A 151 8.78 -6.56 -6.81
CA ARG A 151 8.21 -7.91 -6.71
C ARG A 151 7.65 -8.45 -8.03
N LEU A 152 7.36 -7.56 -8.97
CA LEU A 152 6.94 -7.98 -10.30
C LEU A 152 8.14 -8.43 -11.12
N PRO A 153 8.04 -9.55 -11.88
CA PRO A 153 9.08 -9.98 -12.82
C PRO A 153 9.47 -8.87 -13.79
N ALA A 154 10.76 -8.78 -14.13
CA ALA A 154 11.26 -7.81 -15.09
C ALA A 154 10.59 -7.95 -16.45
N THR A 155 10.21 -9.17 -16.83
CA THR A 155 9.48 -9.51 -18.06
C THR A 155 8.10 -8.84 -18.16
N ILE A 156 7.37 -8.71 -17.06
CA ILE A 156 6.12 -7.93 -17.01
C ILE A 156 6.42 -6.43 -17.08
N ARG A 157 7.37 -5.97 -16.24
CA ARG A 157 7.68 -4.54 -16.16
C ARG A 157 8.21 -3.93 -17.45
N SER A 158 8.88 -4.72 -18.28
CA SER A 158 9.42 -4.27 -19.58
C SER A 158 8.36 -4.14 -20.66
N ARG A 159 7.23 -4.85 -20.54
CA ARG A 159 6.13 -4.85 -21.50
C ARG A 159 5.00 -3.87 -21.17
N CYS A 160 5.10 -3.21 -20.03
CA CYS A 160 4.10 -2.22 -19.60
C CYS A 160 4.61 -0.80 -19.79
N GLN A 161 3.76 0.09 -20.26
CA GLN A 161 3.97 1.52 -20.18
C GLN A 161 3.88 1.93 -18.71
N LYS A 162 4.94 2.55 -18.17
CA LYS A 162 5.03 2.90 -16.76
C LYS A 162 4.39 4.27 -16.48
N LEU A 163 3.54 4.32 -15.45
CA LEU A 163 3.05 5.52 -14.82
C LEU A 163 3.52 5.51 -13.36
N GLU A 164 4.57 6.27 -13.09
CA GLU A 164 5.21 6.30 -11.78
C GLU A 164 4.63 7.42 -10.91
N PHE A 165 4.11 7.04 -9.76
CA PHE A 165 3.65 7.97 -8.72
C PHE A 165 4.80 8.26 -7.77
N ARG A 166 5.07 9.53 -7.58
CA ARG A 166 6.10 10.03 -6.64
C ARG A 166 5.43 10.77 -5.51
N LEU A 167 6.11 10.82 -4.37
CA LEU A 167 5.65 11.67 -3.28
C LEU A 167 5.68 13.13 -3.74
N PRO A 168 4.60 13.89 -3.50
CA PRO A 168 4.56 15.30 -3.79
C PRO A 168 5.47 16.08 -2.82
N SER A 169 5.68 17.36 -3.07
CA SER A 169 6.32 18.26 -2.12
C SER A 169 5.52 18.36 -0.81
N ASN A 170 6.16 18.85 0.25
CA ASN A 170 5.46 19.07 1.52
C ASN A 170 4.30 20.05 1.37
N ASP A 171 4.46 21.09 0.58
CA ASP A 171 3.42 22.12 0.35
C ASP A 171 2.22 21.53 -0.38
N GLU A 172 2.42 20.81 -1.47
CA GLU A 172 1.36 20.08 -2.19
C GLU A 172 0.67 19.05 -1.29
N SER A 173 1.43 18.38 -0.43
CA SER A 173 0.90 17.41 0.53
C SER A 173 0.00 18.07 1.57
N LEU A 174 0.38 19.24 2.07
CA LEU A 174 -0.40 20.02 3.04
C LEU A 174 -1.66 20.62 2.39
N GLU A 175 -1.56 21.08 1.14
CA GLU A 175 -2.71 21.53 0.36
C GLU A 175 -3.72 20.39 0.17
N PHE A 176 -3.26 19.19 -0.18
CA PHE A 176 -4.11 18.00 -0.28
C PHE A 176 -4.80 17.71 1.06
N LEU A 177 -4.06 17.66 2.17
CA LEU A 177 -4.62 17.41 3.49
C LEU A 177 -5.65 18.49 3.87
N ALA A 178 -5.37 19.76 3.57
CA ALA A 178 -6.28 20.86 3.82
C ALA A 178 -7.58 20.75 3.00
N ALA A 179 -7.52 20.28 1.76
CA ALA A 179 -8.69 20.00 0.92
C ALA A 179 -9.55 18.85 1.48
N GLU A 180 -8.92 17.87 2.16
CA GLU A 180 -9.58 16.80 2.88
C GLU A 180 -10.12 17.21 4.27
N GLY A 181 -10.01 18.49 4.63
CA GLY A 181 -10.43 19.03 5.92
C GLY A 181 -9.45 18.83 7.08
N LEU A 182 -8.25 18.28 6.78
CA LEU A 182 -7.22 17.96 7.76
C LEU A 182 -6.18 19.09 7.79
N ARG A 183 -6.14 19.86 8.88
CA ARG A 183 -5.32 21.09 8.98
C ARG A 183 -4.61 21.16 10.33
N GLY A 184 -3.66 22.09 10.44
CA GLY A 184 -3.00 22.44 11.69
C GLY A 184 -1.79 21.54 12.04
N PRO A 185 -1.33 21.61 13.30
CA PRO A 185 -0.13 20.89 13.76
C PRO A 185 -0.26 19.38 13.61
N GLU A 186 -1.46 18.83 13.76
CA GLU A 186 -1.73 17.40 13.65
C GLU A 186 -1.51 16.89 12.21
N ALA A 187 -1.92 17.67 11.20
CA ALA A 187 -1.68 17.32 9.80
C ALA A 187 -0.17 17.31 9.46
N LEU A 188 0.58 18.27 9.99
CA LEU A 188 2.04 18.31 9.89
C LEU A 188 2.70 17.10 10.56
N ALA A 189 2.26 16.75 11.76
CA ALA A 189 2.74 15.58 12.48
C ALA A 189 2.43 14.28 11.74
N ALA A 190 1.21 14.16 11.22
CA ALA A 190 0.77 13.02 10.42
C ALA A 190 1.59 12.88 9.13
N LEU A 191 1.80 13.98 8.40
CA LEU A 191 2.60 14.00 7.17
C LEU A 191 4.04 13.60 7.44
N SER A 192 4.64 14.11 8.50
CA SER A 192 5.98 13.73 8.93
C SER A 192 6.06 12.25 9.28
N ALA A 193 5.10 11.74 10.07
CA ALA A 193 5.02 10.32 10.43
C ALA A 193 4.83 9.43 9.18
N ALA A 194 4.04 9.89 8.20
CA ALA A 194 3.83 9.23 6.92
C ALA A 194 4.98 9.45 5.91
N ARG A 195 6.09 10.07 6.32
CA ARG A 195 7.27 10.34 5.47
C ARG A 195 6.92 11.10 4.18
N GLY A 196 6.09 12.12 4.30
CA GLY A 196 5.66 12.95 3.18
C GLY A 196 4.58 12.33 2.29
N ASN A 197 3.96 11.22 2.70
CA ASN A 197 2.87 10.60 1.97
C ASN A 197 1.51 11.16 2.44
N PRO A 198 0.86 12.06 1.67
CA PRO A 198 -0.36 12.72 2.13
C PRO A 198 -1.56 11.77 2.23
N GLY A 199 -1.68 10.79 1.34
CA GLY A 199 -2.77 9.82 1.39
C GLY A 199 -2.66 8.88 2.61
N GLN A 200 -1.43 8.50 2.98
CA GLN A 200 -1.17 7.74 4.20
C GLN A 200 -1.44 8.58 5.45
N ALA A 201 -1.01 9.84 5.46
CA ALA A 201 -1.26 10.78 6.55
C ALA A 201 -2.77 10.98 6.78
N ALA A 202 -3.53 11.20 5.70
CA ALA A 202 -4.98 11.34 5.76
C ALA A 202 -5.67 10.09 6.33
N ALA A 203 -5.26 8.91 5.88
CA ALA A 203 -5.79 7.64 6.41
C ALA A 203 -5.51 7.51 7.90
N TRP A 204 -4.26 7.74 8.33
CA TRP A 204 -3.89 7.64 9.75
C TRP A 204 -4.60 8.63 10.65
N MET A 205 -4.89 9.83 10.17
CA MET A 205 -5.68 10.81 10.93
C MET A 205 -7.13 10.37 11.11
N ARG A 206 -7.75 9.81 10.03
CA ARG A 206 -9.14 9.32 10.08
C ARG A 206 -9.29 8.08 10.97
N ASP A 207 -8.31 7.19 10.92
CA ASP A 207 -8.34 5.89 11.59
C ASP A 207 -7.79 5.95 13.03
N GLY A 208 -7.39 7.13 13.53
CA GLY A 208 -6.82 7.28 14.88
C GLY A 208 -5.43 6.65 15.05
N ILE A 209 -4.76 6.29 13.97
CA ILE A 209 -3.47 5.57 13.99
C ILE A 209 -2.32 6.40 14.60
N LEU A 210 -2.44 7.72 14.62
CA LEU A 210 -1.46 8.58 15.27
C LEU A 210 -1.39 8.37 16.79
N GLN A 211 -2.50 8.02 17.44
CA GLN A 211 -2.52 7.65 18.86
C GLN A 211 -1.69 6.40 19.10
N LEU A 212 -1.86 5.38 18.26
CA LEU A 212 -1.08 4.15 18.32
C LEU A 212 0.43 4.42 18.22
N ARG A 213 0.84 5.36 17.36
CA ARG A 213 2.24 5.79 17.26
C ARG A 213 2.74 6.44 18.55
N GLY A 214 1.90 7.26 19.20
CA GLY A 214 2.17 7.82 20.53
C GLY A 214 2.36 6.74 21.59
N GLU A 215 1.44 5.76 21.66
CA GLU A 215 1.54 4.60 22.58
C GLU A 215 2.82 3.80 22.38
N VAL A 216 3.31 3.66 21.13
CA VAL A 216 4.60 3.00 20.84
C VAL A 216 5.76 3.81 21.39
N ILE A 217 5.76 5.14 21.24
CA ILE A 217 6.79 6.03 21.83
C ILE A 217 6.83 5.85 23.35
N ASP A 218 5.66 5.93 24.00
CA ASP A 218 5.55 5.81 25.46
C ASP A 218 6.01 4.43 25.95
N SER A 219 5.65 3.37 25.20
CA SER A 219 6.07 2.01 25.51
C SER A 219 7.58 1.82 25.40
N LEU A 220 8.20 2.32 24.31
CA LEU A 220 9.65 2.22 24.12
C LEU A 220 10.43 3.02 25.19
N ASN A 221 9.95 4.22 25.55
CA ASN A 221 10.52 5.02 26.64
C ASN A 221 10.36 4.33 28.00
N ALA A 222 9.20 3.68 28.24
CA ALA A 222 8.96 2.96 29.48
C ALA A 222 9.84 1.70 29.60
N VAL A 223 10.03 0.96 28.51
CA VAL A 223 10.94 -0.20 28.47
C VAL A 223 12.40 0.25 28.65
N GLY A 224 12.84 1.29 27.92
CA GLY A 224 14.20 1.82 28.00
C GLY A 224 14.56 2.33 29.42
N SER A 225 13.61 2.98 30.10
CA SER A 225 13.77 3.42 31.48
C SER A 225 13.57 2.34 32.55
N GLY A 226 13.18 1.13 32.15
CA GLY A 226 12.91 0.01 33.05
C GLY A 226 11.59 0.09 33.84
N ARG A 227 10.71 1.04 33.48
CA ARG A 227 9.37 1.18 34.11
C ARG A 227 8.40 0.05 33.72
N THR A 228 8.59 -0.54 32.54
CA THR A 228 7.77 -1.64 32.06
C THR A 228 8.66 -2.79 31.59
N GLY A 229 8.19 -4.03 31.81
CA GLY A 229 8.93 -5.22 31.41
C GLY A 229 8.86 -5.48 29.89
N PRO A 230 9.94 -5.97 29.25
CA PRO A 230 9.93 -6.33 27.82
C PRO A 230 8.87 -7.38 27.46
N VAL A 231 8.67 -8.38 28.32
CA VAL A 231 7.70 -9.48 28.10
C VAL A 231 6.27 -8.96 28.12
N GLU A 232 5.92 -8.16 29.12
CA GLU A 232 4.59 -7.55 29.24
C GLU A 232 4.27 -6.66 28.03
N THR A 233 5.24 -5.85 27.61
CA THR A 233 5.11 -4.98 26.45
C THR A 233 4.92 -5.79 25.17
N ALA A 234 5.70 -6.87 24.98
CA ALA A 234 5.57 -7.74 23.82
C ALA A 234 4.19 -8.40 23.73
N GLN A 235 3.68 -8.93 24.86
CA GLN A 235 2.33 -9.52 24.92
C GLN A 235 1.25 -8.50 24.57
N ARG A 236 1.31 -7.30 25.13
CA ARG A 236 0.38 -6.20 24.84
C ARG A 236 0.43 -5.79 23.37
N TRP A 237 1.60 -5.70 22.77
CA TRP A 237 1.74 -5.30 21.36
C TRP A 237 1.22 -6.34 20.37
N LEU A 238 1.21 -7.62 20.75
CA LEU A 238 0.74 -8.73 19.93
C LEU A 238 -0.72 -9.11 20.19
N ALA A 239 -1.38 -8.46 21.15
CA ALA A 239 -2.73 -8.85 21.59
C ALA A 239 -3.84 -8.48 20.59
N ASP A 240 -3.60 -7.54 19.70
CA ASP A 240 -4.59 -7.04 18.74
C ASP A 240 -4.08 -7.05 17.29
N GLU A 241 -4.96 -6.65 16.36
CA GLU A 241 -4.69 -6.60 14.92
C GLU A 241 -3.63 -5.56 14.50
N ASN A 242 -3.27 -4.64 15.40
CA ASN A 242 -2.30 -3.57 15.13
C ASN A 242 -0.84 -3.98 15.40
N ALA A 243 -0.57 -5.24 15.72
CA ALA A 243 0.77 -5.74 16.01
C ALA A 243 1.79 -5.37 14.92
N GLU A 244 1.46 -5.64 13.64
CA GLU A 244 2.35 -5.32 12.51
C GLU A 244 2.67 -3.82 12.44
N LEU A 245 1.67 -2.97 12.72
CA LEU A 245 1.82 -1.52 12.67
C LEU A 245 2.66 -0.99 13.84
N ARG A 246 2.51 -1.55 15.05
CA ARG A 246 3.36 -1.21 16.21
C ARG A 246 4.83 -1.54 15.94
N LEU A 247 5.13 -2.72 15.40
CA LEU A 247 6.50 -3.09 15.07
C LEU A 247 7.08 -2.16 13.99
N ARG A 248 6.28 -1.80 12.99
CA ARG A 248 6.67 -0.81 11.98
C ARG A 248 7.00 0.53 12.62
N PHE A 249 6.12 1.08 13.47
CA PHE A 249 6.36 2.35 14.14
C PHE A 249 7.58 2.29 15.04
N ALA A 250 7.77 1.20 15.78
CA ALA A 250 8.95 1.03 16.64
C ALA A 250 10.25 1.12 15.83
N ALA A 251 10.33 0.40 14.71
CA ALA A 251 11.48 0.44 13.83
C ALA A 251 11.72 1.86 13.25
N GLU A 252 10.66 2.49 12.74
CA GLU A 252 10.74 3.84 12.16
C GLU A 252 11.14 4.90 13.17
N LEU A 253 10.57 4.86 14.39
CA LEU A 253 10.84 5.78 15.49
C LEU A 253 12.29 5.67 15.98
N ALA A 254 12.84 4.46 16.04
CA ALA A 254 14.23 4.27 16.42
C ALA A 254 15.21 4.99 15.47
N VAL A 255 14.97 4.88 14.16
CA VAL A 255 15.76 5.58 13.14
C VAL A 255 15.55 7.09 13.19
N GLU A 256 14.30 7.55 13.34
CA GLU A 256 14.01 8.99 13.48
C GLU A 256 14.65 9.60 14.72
N GLY A 257 14.60 8.89 15.85
CA GLY A 257 15.24 9.30 17.09
C GLY A 257 16.76 9.40 16.94
N ALA A 258 17.39 8.40 16.30
CA ALA A 258 18.81 8.41 15.99
C ALA A 258 19.20 9.59 15.08
N ALA A 259 18.44 9.84 14.02
CA ALA A 259 18.67 10.98 13.14
C ALA A 259 18.50 12.32 13.85
N SER A 260 17.52 12.43 14.75
CA SER A 260 17.25 13.64 15.53
C SER A 260 18.33 13.94 16.58
N ALA A 261 19.03 12.92 17.05
CA ALA A 261 20.16 13.11 17.98
C ALA A 261 21.35 13.85 17.32
N PHE A 262 21.46 13.79 15.98
CA PHE A 262 22.46 14.54 15.20
C PHE A 262 21.99 15.91 14.73
N GLN A 263 20.68 16.21 14.80
CA GLN A 263 20.09 17.48 14.40
C GLN A 263 19.52 18.19 15.65
N ARG A 264 19.64 19.54 15.71
CA ARG A 264 19.07 20.33 16.81
C ARG A 264 17.58 20.00 17.00
N PRO A 265 17.11 19.72 18.23
CA PRO A 265 15.71 19.39 18.48
C PRO A 265 14.78 20.52 18.03
N LEU A 266 13.84 20.24 17.15
CA LEU A 266 12.71 21.14 16.88
C LEU A 266 11.75 21.06 18.06
N ALA A 267 11.51 22.20 18.71
CA ALA A 267 10.65 22.31 19.90
C ALA A 267 9.23 21.77 19.62
N GLY A 268 8.70 20.97 20.54
CA GLY A 268 7.30 20.58 20.59
C GLY A 268 6.94 19.17 20.10
N ARG A 269 7.91 18.30 19.81
CA ARG A 269 7.67 16.90 19.47
C ARG A 269 7.91 15.96 20.67
N SER A 270 7.00 15.02 20.89
CA SER A 270 7.25 13.87 21.75
C SER A 270 8.36 13.04 21.09
N VAL A 271 9.60 13.22 21.51
CA VAL A 271 10.77 12.58 20.89
C VAL A 271 11.04 11.30 21.63
N LEU A 272 11.14 10.18 20.88
CA LEU A 272 11.67 8.94 21.42
C LEU A 272 13.11 9.20 21.87
N THR A 273 13.41 8.94 23.14
CA THR A 273 14.79 8.91 23.62
C THR A 273 15.47 7.67 23.02
N VAL A 274 16.56 7.85 22.29
CA VAL A 274 17.28 6.77 21.62
C VAL A 274 18.65 6.63 22.24
N PRO A 275 19.11 5.40 22.56
CA PRO A 275 20.46 5.17 23.08
C PRO A 275 21.51 5.44 21.98
N GLY A 276 22.68 5.90 22.38
CA GLY A 276 23.65 6.64 21.58
C GLY A 276 24.46 5.92 20.51
N ASP A 277 24.20 4.61 20.18
CA ASP A 277 24.97 3.91 19.16
C ASP A 277 24.12 3.61 17.90
N PHE A 278 24.44 4.29 16.78
CA PHE A 278 23.76 4.12 15.50
C PHE A 278 23.87 2.68 14.96
N SER A 279 24.98 1.98 15.17
CA SER A 279 25.16 0.59 14.70
C SER A 279 24.17 -0.36 15.38
N SER A 280 24.00 -0.23 16.69
CA SER A 280 23.04 -1.02 17.47
C SER A 280 21.59 -0.72 17.07
N ILE A 281 21.27 0.55 16.85
CA ILE A 281 19.94 0.97 16.37
C ILE A 281 19.64 0.39 14.97
N SER A 282 20.61 0.41 14.05
CA SER A 282 20.45 -0.15 12.72
C SER A 282 20.18 -1.67 12.77
N LYS A 283 20.94 -2.42 13.58
CA LYS A 283 20.71 -3.85 13.78
C LYS A 283 19.34 -4.15 14.38
N TRP A 284 18.94 -3.36 15.36
CA TRP A 284 17.64 -3.49 16.01
C TRP A 284 16.51 -3.18 15.03
N PHE A 285 16.64 -2.14 14.20
CA PHE A 285 15.71 -1.82 13.10
C PHE A 285 15.53 -3.00 12.14
N ASP A 286 16.63 -3.61 11.68
CA ASP A 286 16.58 -4.75 10.76
C ASP A 286 15.91 -5.96 11.42
N SER A 287 16.20 -6.21 12.70
CA SER A 287 15.61 -7.32 13.44
C SER A 287 14.11 -7.11 13.69
N MET A 288 13.71 -5.87 13.99
CA MET A 288 12.29 -5.50 14.15
C MET A 288 11.51 -5.69 12.82
N ASN A 289 12.08 -5.28 11.70
CA ASN A 289 11.47 -5.48 10.38
C ASN A 289 11.37 -6.96 10.00
N ARG A 290 12.39 -7.78 10.27
CA ARG A 290 12.32 -9.23 10.07
C ARG A 290 11.24 -9.88 10.91
N THR A 291 11.14 -9.51 12.18
CA THR A 291 10.08 -10.00 13.08
C THR A 291 8.70 -9.62 12.55
N ARG A 292 8.53 -8.40 12.07
CA ARG A 292 7.28 -7.94 11.44
C ARG A 292 6.88 -8.80 10.24
N GLU A 293 7.83 -9.14 9.37
CA GLU A 293 7.58 -10.01 8.20
C GLU A 293 7.21 -11.45 8.60
N GLN A 294 7.71 -11.89 9.74
CA GLN A 294 7.49 -13.24 10.27
C GLN A 294 6.27 -13.37 11.18
N LEU A 295 5.53 -12.28 11.48
CA LEU A 295 4.36 -12.33 12.38
C LEU A 295 3.30 -13.37 11.97
N LYS A 296 3.21 -13.70 10.69
CA LYS A 296 2.26 -14.70 10.16
C LYS A 296 2.81 -16.14 10.22
N ALA A 297 4.10 -16.32 10.53
CA ALA A 297 4.70 -17.62 10.68
C ALA A 297 4.30 -18.24 12.05
N PRO A 298 4.22 -19.57 12.17
CA PRO A 298 3.90 -20.26 13.41
C PRO A 298 5.09 -20.27 14.38
N LEU A 299 5.55 -19.08 14.75
CA LEU A 299 6.67 -18.84 15.68
C LEU A 299 6.14 -18.26 17.00
N ARG A 300 6.92 -18.42 18.06
CA ARG A 300 6.68 -17.75 19.34
C ARG A 300 7.07 -16.28 19.24
N ASN A 301 6.27 -15.52 18.48
CA ASN A 301 6.52 -14.09 18.21
C ASN A 301 6.61 -13.25 19.50
N ASP A 302 5.92 -13.68 20.55
CA ASP A 302 5.98 -13.08 21.89
C ASP A 302 7.41 -13.12 22.49
N LEU A 303 8.10 -14.24 22.36
CA LEU A 303 9.48 -14.38 22.85
C LEU A 303 10.48 -13.64 21.98
N VAL A 304 10.31 -13.67 20.67
CA VAL A 304 11.16 -12.93 19.72
C VAL A 304 11.07 -11.43 20.00
N LEU A 305 9.86 -10.89 20.10
CA LEU A 305 9.63 -9.49 20.37
C LEU A 305 10.12 -9.08 21.77
N ALA A 306 9.89 -9.92 22.80
CA ALA A 306 10.42 -9.67 24.13
C ALA A 306 11.96 -9.63 24.14
N GLY A 307 12.62 -10.45 23.31
CA GLY A 307 14.08 -10.40 23.11
C GLY A 307 14.53 -9.06 22.54
N LEU A 308 13.87 -8.58 21.48
CA LEU A 308 14.17 -7.29 20.87
C LEU A 308 13.91 -6.09 21.81
N LEU A 309 12.85 -6.14 22.60
CA LEU A 309 12.59 -5.10 23.62
C LEU A 309 13.60 -5.16 24.79
N ARG A 310 14.14 -6.34 25.11
CA ARG A 310 15.26 -6.46 26.05
C ARG A 310 16.53 -5.83 25.49
N GLU A 311 16.86 -6.10 24.22
CA GLU A 311 17.99 -5.46 23.55
C GLU A 311 17.83 -3.93 23.55
N TRP A 312 16.63 -3.42 23.24
CA TRP A 312 16.31 -2.00 23.34
C TRP A 312 16.65 -1.43 24.72
N ARG A 313 16.23 -2.09 25.80
CA ARG A 313 16.55 -1.69 27.17
C ARG A 313 18.06 -1.70 27.46
N THR A 314 18.77 -2.78 27.05
CA THR A 314 20.21 -2.93 27.28
C THR A 314 21.02 -1.81 26.61
N MET A 315 20.57 -1.29 25.45
CA MET A 315 21.23 -0.15 24.80
C MET A 315 21.22 1.13 25.69
N PHE A 316 20.20 1.31 26.53
CA PHE A 316 20.16 2.42 27.49
C PHE A 316 21.10 2.20 28.72
N GLU A 317 21.34 0.96 29.09
CA GLU A 317 22.20 0.60 30.20
C GLU A 317 23.70 0.75 29.84
N THR A 318 24.06 0.46 28.58
CA THR A 318 25.43 0.55 28.04
C THR A 318 25.85 1.95 27.59
N GLY A 319 24.92 2.86 27.39
CA GLY A 319 25.16 4.25 26.98
C GLY A 319 25.33 5.25 28.15
N ARG A 320 25.34 4.75 29.40
CA ARG A 320 25.70 5.50 30.60
C ARG A 320 27.15 5.22 30.97
#